data_f7d11904a81f6dd40f47e2043e47c752
#
_entry.id   f7d11904a81f6dd40f47e2043e47c752
#
_cell.length_a   1.000
_cell.length_b   1.000
_cell.length_c   1.000
_cell.angle_alpha   90.00
_cell.angle_beta   90.00
_cell.angle_gamma   90.00
#
_symmetry.space_group_name_H-M   'P 1'
#
loop_
_entity.id
_entity.type
_entity.pdbx_description
1 polymer ?
#
loop_
_entity_poly.entity_id
_entity_poly.type
_entity_poly.pdbx_seq_one_letter_code
_entity_poly.pdbx_strand_id
1 'polypeptide(L)'
;MHQLRGWVFDLDGTLTLAQHDFPAIRRELGVPADADILTYMATLPAADYTAMKAQLDAIELRLAAEVEPAPGAVELVRQLREQGWRLGILTRNLQVVARSTLSCLGILDCFAAEDVLGREDAAPKPSPDGIHQLLDRWQLSPDEAVMVGDFRFDLEAGRAAGSRTCLILPDNPWPELTDWHLPSCNALLARL
;
A
#
# COMPACT_ATOMS: atom_id res chain seq x y z
N MET A 1 -9.58 -18.07 -4.32
CA MET A 1 -8.70 -17.73 -3.21
C MET A 1 -7.99 -18.94 -2.56
N HIS A 2 -8.41 -20.20 -2.75
CA HIS A 2 -7.88 -21.40 -2.08
C HIS A 2 -6.38 -21.73 -2.30
N GLN A 3 -5.67 -21.00 -3.16
CA GLN A 3 -4.23 -21.24 -3.41
C GLN A 3 -3.35 -20.09 -2.91
N LEU A 4 -3.93 -19.01 -2.40
CA LEU A 4 -3.17 -17.88 -1.90
C LEU A 4 -2.49 -18.23 -0.57
N ARG A 5 -1.27 -17.76 -0.40
CA ARG A 5 -0.44 -17.92 0.80
C ARG A 5 0.22 -16.61 1.22
N GLY A 6 0.28 -15.63 0.31
CA GLY A 6 0.84 -14.30 0.52
C GLY A 6 -0.16 -13.18 0.21
N TRP A 7 -0.24 -12.21 1.10
CA TRP A 7 -1.10 -11.04 0.99
C TRP A 7 -0.25 -9.78 1.14
N VAL A 8 -0.12 -9.02 0.07
CA VAL A 8 0.58 -7.73 0.05
C VAL A 8 -0.49 -6.64 0.05
N PHE A 9 -0.48 -5.78 1.05
CA PHE A 9 -1.43 -4.69 1.18
C PHE A 9 -0.78 -3.34 0.88
N ASP A 10 -1.49 -2.50 0.15
CA ASP A 10 -1.32 -1.07 0.29
C ASP A 10 -1.86 -0.62 1.66
N LEU A 11 -1.52 0.60 2.06
CA LEU A 11 -1.86 1.13 3.37
C LEU A 11 -2.96 2.18 3.30
N ASP A 12 -2.69 3.30 2.64
CA ASP A 12 -3.55 4.48 2.64
C ASP A 12 -4.71 4.36 1.66
N GLY A 13 -5.94 4.39 2.15
CA GLY A 13 -7.14 4.14 1.34
C GLY A 13 -7.51 2.65 1.25
N THR A 14 -6.61 1.75 1.70
CA THR A 14 -6.83 0.31 1.71
C THR A 14 -7.04 -0.22 3.12
N LEU A 15 -6.04 -0.15 4.01
CA LEU A 15 -6.15 -0.50 5.43
C LEU A 15 -6.56 0.67 6.30
N THR A 16 -6.35 1.90 5.85
CA THR A 16 -6.86 3.13 6.45
C THR A 16 -7.95 3.74 5.60
N LEU A 17 -8.78 4.60 6.20
CA LEU A 17 -9.63 5.49 5.42
C LEU A 17 -8.76 6.40 4.56
N ALA A 18 -9.23 6.72 3.35
CA ALA A 18 -8.56 7.66 2.46
C ALA A 18 -8.68 9.10 3.01
N GLN A 19 -7.75 9.47 3.90
CA GLN A 19 -7.73 10.79 4.55
C GLN A 19 -6.78 11.78 3.87
N HIS A 20 -5.99 11.32 2.89
CA HIS A 20 -5.03 12.18 2.20
C HIS A 20 -5.73 13.08 1.19
N ASP A 21 -5.80 14.38 1.51
CA ASP A 21 -6.13 15.41 0.51
C ASP A 21 -4.90 15.63 -0.41
N PHE A 22 -4.68 14.71 -1.35
CA PHE A 22 -3.58 14.83 -2.32
C PHE A 22 -3.56 16.16 -3.08
N PRO A 23 -4.68 16.75 -3.47
CA PRO A 23 -4.72 18.13 -3.99
C PRO A 23 -4.14 19.17 -3.03
N ALA A 24 -4.44 19.08 -1.72
CA ALA A 24 -3.87 19.99 -0.73
C ALA A 24 -2.37 19.75 -0.54
N ILE A 25 -1.94 18.50 -0.46
CA ILE A 25 -0.52 18.12 -0.36
C ILE A 25 0.27 18.65 -1.57
N ARG A 26 -0.24 18.47 -2.80
CA ARG A 26 0.40 19.04 -4.01
C ARG A 26 0.54 20.56 -3.92
N ARG A 27 -0.50 21.26 -3.48
CA ARG A 27 -0.45 22.72 -3.31
C ARG A 27 0.60 23.14 -2.27
N GLU A 28 0.67 22.44 -1.14
CA GLU A 28 1.63 22.71 -0.07
C GLU A 28 3.07 22.49 -0.55
N LEU A 29 3.31 21.45 -1.36
CA LEU A 29 4.61 21.13 -1.93
C LEU A 29 4.96 21.90 -3.21
N GLY A 30 4.02 22.67 -3.80
CA GLY A 30 4.24 23.34 -5.09
C GLY A 30 4.30 22.38 -6.29
N VAL A 31 3.70 21.18 -6.18
CA VAL A 31 3.64 20.18 -7.25
C VAL A 31 2.44 20.50 -8.18
N PRO A 32 2.59 20.39 -9.52
CA PRO A 32 1.49 20.57 -10.45
C PRO A 32 0.29 19.67 -10.12
N ALA A 33 -0.94 20.18 -10.36
CA ALA A 33 -2.17 19.53 -9.93
C ALA A 33 -2.40 18.14 -10.55
N ASP A 34 -1.88 17.92 -11.76
CA ASP A 34 -1.98 16.69 -12.55
C ASP A 34 -0.76 15.78 -12.43
N ALA A 35 0.29 16.20 -11.69
CA ALA A 35 1.51 15.43 -11.53
C ALA A 35 1.42 14.47 -10.33
N ASP A 36 2.04 13.30 -10.50
CA ASP A 36 2.35 12.40 -9.37
C ASP A 36 3.51 12.98 -8.55
N ILE A 37 3.35 13.05 -7.23
CA ILE A 37 4.30 13.73 -6.34
C ILE A 37 5.70 13.11 -6.42
N LEU A 38 5.83 11.79 -6.30
CA LEU A 38 7.12 11.12 -6.31
C LEU A 38 7.80 11.20 -7.68
N THR A 39 7.02 11.07 -8.74
CA THR A 39 7.51 11.22 -10.12
C THR A 39 8.01 12.64 -10.37
N TYR A 40 7.26 13.66 -9.92
CA TYR A 40 7.69 15.05 -10.03
C TYR A 40 8.97 15.31 -9.24
N MET A 41 9.04 14.84 -7.99
CA MET A 41 10.24 14.96 -7.15
C MET A 41 11.47 14.40 -7.83
N ALA A 42 11.35 13.25 -8.50
CA ALA A 42 12.47 12.60 -9.19
C ALA A 42 13.05 13.44 -10.36
N THR A 43 12.32 14.44 -10.84
CA THR A 43 12.81 15.37 -11.89
C THR A 43 13.57 16.56 -11.34
N LEU A 44 13.58 16.78 -10.01
CA LEU A 44 14.16 17.96 -9.40
C LEU A 44 15.70 17.86 -9.25
N PRO A 45 16.40 19.00 -9.24
CA PRO A 45 17.79 19.05 -8.79
C PRO A 45 17.93 18.50 -7.36
N ALA A 46 19.08 17.92 -7.03
CA ALA A 46 19.30 17.21 -5.76
C ALA A 46 18.96 18.04 -4.49
N ALA A 47 19.26 19.34 -4.49
CA ALA A 47 18.96 20.22 -3.36
C ALA A 47 17.44 20.42 -3.18
N ASP A 48 16.71 20.65 -4.28
CA ASP A 48 15.27 20.84 -4.27
C ASP A 48 14.55 19.54 -3.93
N TYR A 49 15.02 18.41 -4.47
CA TYR A 49 14.54 17.07 -4.10
C TYR A 49 14.64 16.83 -2.58
N THR A 50 15.81 17.13 -1.99
CA THR A 50 16.05 16.94 -0.55
C THR A 50 15.11 17.82 0.30
N ALA A 51 14.91 19.07 -0.09
CA ALA A 51 14.02 19.99 0.60
C ALA A 51 12.55 19.52 0.51
N MET A 52 12.09 19.16 -0.68
CA MET A 52 10.72 18.69 -0.89
C MET A 52 10.47 17.34 -0.21
N LYS A 53 11.46 16.44 -0.22
CA LYS A 53 11.39 15.16 0.52
C LYS A 53 11.16 15.41 2.01
N ALA A 54 11.90 16.30 2.63
CA ALA A 54 11.72 16.61 4.05
C ALA A 54 10.34 17.18 4.37
N GLN A 55 9.78 17.99 3.48
CA GLN A 55 8.42 18.53 3.63
C GLN A 55 7.38 17.41 3.50
N LEU A 56 7.49 16.55 2.49
CA LEU A 56 6.59 15.42 2.30
C LEU A 56 6.64 14.46 3.50
N ASP A 57 7.84 14.11 3.98
CA ASP A 57 8.05 13.24 5.15
C ASP A 57 7.35 13.82 6.40
N ALA A 58 7.44 15.13 6.62
CA ALA A 58 6.78 15.81 7.74
C ALA A 58 5.23 15.79 7.61
N ILE A 59 4.70 15.96 6.40
CA ILE A 59 3.26 15.86 6.13
C ILE A 59 2.77 14.45 6.45
N GLU A 60 3.44 13.44 5.93
CA GLU A 60 3.06 12.03 6.13
C GLU A 60 3.09 11.62 7.60
N LEU A 61 4.13 12.02 8.35
CA LEU A 61 4.22 11.75 9.79
C LEU A 61 3.09 12.40 10.59
N ARG A 62 2.69 13.61 10.19
CA ARG A 62 1.55 14.30 10.82
C ARG A 62 0.25 13.55 10.55
N LEU A 63 0.01 13.13 9.31
CA LEU A 63 -1.19 12.40 8.92
C LEU A 63 -1.27 11.01 9.57
N ALA A 64 -0.14 10.33 9.71
CA ALA A 64 -0.07 9.01 10.35
C ALA A 64 -0.54 9.00 11.82
N ALA A 65 -0.53 10.14 12.49
CA ALA A 65 -0.98 10.26 13.89
C ALA A 65 -2.52 10.31 14.04
N GLU A 66 -3.24 10.57 12.95
CA GLU A 66 -4.69 10.80 12.94
C GLU A 66 -5.45 9.75 12.09
N VAL A 67 -4.78 8.61 11.78
CA VAL A 67 -5.36 7.59 10.89
C VAL A 67 -6.52 6.85 11.55
N GLU A 68 -7.56 6.57 10.76
CA GLU A 68 -8.66 5.69 11.11
C GLU A 68 -8.61 4.42 10.26
N PRO A 69 -8.95 3.25 10.84
CA PRO A 69 -8.98 2.01 10.08
C PRO A 69 -10.10 2.03 9.03
N ALA A 70 -9.82 1.50 7.85
CA ALA A 70 -10.88 1.19 6.89
C ALA A 70 -11.81 0.10 7.45
N PRO A 71 -13.13 0.15 7.16
CA PRO A 71 -14.09 -0.80 7.70
C PRO A 71 -13.72 -2.26 7.40
N GLY A 72 -13.45 -3.04 8.46
CA GLY A 72 -13.06 -4.46 8.38
C GLY A 72 -11.57 -4.72 8.13
N ALA A 73 -10.73 -3.69 8.03
CA ALA A 73 -9.30 -3.85 7.74
C ALA A 73 -8.57 -4.56 8.90
N VAL A 74 -8.83 -4.17 10.14
CA VAL A 74 -8.20 -4.76 11.32
C VAL A 74 -8.58 -6.24 11.45
N GLU A 75 -9.85 -6.56 11.34
CA GLU A 75 -10.37 -7.91 11.42
C GLU A 75 -9.83 -8.79 10.28
N LEU A 76 -9.77 -8.26 9.06
CA LEU A 76 -9.21 -8.94 7.90
C LEU A 76 -7.75 -9.34 8.12
N VAL A 77 -6.91 -8.39 8.52
CA VAL A 77 -5.48 -8.63 8.75
C VAL A 77 -5.27 -9.65 9.87
N ARG A 78 -6.00 -9.54 10.98
CA ARG A 78 -5.91 -10.49 12.10
C ARG A 78 -6.36 -11.90 11.69
N GLN A 79 -7.48 -12.04 10.98
CA GLN A 79 -7.96 -13.33 10.51
C GLN A 79 -6.96 -14.00 9.56
N LEU A 80 -6.38 -13.25 8.61
CA LEU A 80 -5.36 -13.77 7.70
C LEU A 80 -4.11 -14.23 8.48
N ARG A 81 -3.70 -13.47 9.50
CA ARG A 81 -2.57 -13.82 10.36
C ARG A 81 -2.85 -15.10 11.15
N GLU A 82 -4.05 -15.25 11.72
CA GLU A 82 -4.47 -16.44 12.45
C GLU A 82 -4.52 -17.69 11.55
N GLN A 83 -4.84 -17.54 10.28
CA GLN A 83 -4.80 -18.60 9.27
C GLN A 83 -3.37 -18.98 8.83
N GLY A 84 -2.35 -18.26 9.32
CA GLY A 84 -0.95 -18.55 9.02
C GLY A 84 -0.44 -18.02 7.68
N TRP A 85 -1.18 -17.09 7.04
CA TRP A 85 -0.78 -16.46 5.79
C TRP A 85 0.40 -15.52 5.98
N ARG A 86 1.21 -15.35 4.93
CA ARG A 86 2.26 -14.32 4.88
C ARG A 86 1.62 -12.98 4.59
N LEU A 87 1.95 -11.97 5.41
CA LEU A 87 1.39 -10.62 5.29
C LEU A 87 2.51 -9.62 5.10
N GLY A 88 2.39 -8.75 4.09
CA GLY A 88 3.31 -7.67 3.82
C GLY A 88 2.59 -6.36 3.53
N ILE A 89 3.29 -5.27 3.75
CA ILE A 89 2.89 -3.92 3.36
C ILE A 89 3.80 -3.43 2.24
N LEU A 90 3.21 -2.85 1.22
CA LEU A 90 3.93 -2.13 0.16
C LEU A 90 3.28 -0.77 -0.04
N THR A 91 3.85 0.26 0.55
CA THR A 91 3.35 1.64 0.50
C THR A 91 4.30 2.57 -0.26
N ARG A 92 3.76 3.70 -0.73
CA ARG A 92 4.54 4.81 -1.29
C ARG A 92 4.98 5.82 -0.23
N ASN A 93 4.61 5.61 1.03
CA ASN A 93 5.10 6.36 2.18
C ASN A 93 6.46 5.83 2.68
N LEU A 94 7.05 6.52 3.65
CA LEU A 94 8.21 6.00 4.36
C LEU A 94 7.84 4.76 5.20
N GLN A 95 8.78 3.82 5.36
CA GLN A 95 8.59 2.65 6.21
C GLN A 95 8.23 3.05 7.66
N VAL A 96 8.88 4.08 8.20
CA VAL A 96 8.62 4.56 9.57
C VAL A 96 7.18 5.08 9.71
N VAL A 97 6.66 5.75 8.68
CA VAL A 97 5.25 6.20 8.63
C VAL A 97 4.31 5.00 8.60
N ALA A 98 4.57 4.02 7.73
CA ALA A 98 3.79 2.80 7.64
C ALA A 98 3.73 2.05 8.99
N ARG A 99 4.86 1.88 9.65
CA ARG A 99 4.93 1.22 10.96
C ARG A 99 4.17 2.00 12.04
N SER A 100 4.25 3.33 12.04
CA SER A 100 3.47 4.19 12.93
C SER A 100 1.97 4.00 12.71
N THR A 101 1.52 4.04 11.45
CA THR A 101 0.13 3.78 11.06
C THR A 101 -0.35 2.41 11.54
N LEU A 102 0.39 1.34 11.26
CA LEU A 102 0.05 -0.02 11.69
C LEU A 102 -0.01 -0.14 13.23
N SER A 103 0.86 0.59 13.94
CA SER A 103 0.83 0.66 15.40
C SER A 103 -0.43 1.36 15.91
N CYS A 104 -0.83 2.48 15.30
CA CYS A 104 -2.07 3.19 15.62
C CYS A 104 -3.31 2.30 15.37
N LEU A 105 -3.30 1.51 14.30
CA LEU A 105 -4.36 0.54 14.01
C LEU A 105 -4.34 -0.70 14.93
N GLY A 106 -3.29 -0.90 15.72
CA GLY A 106 -3.13 -2.06 16.60
C GLY A 106 -2.91 -3.38 15.87
N ILE A 107 -2.30 -3.35 14.67
CA ILE A 107 -2.03 -4.53 13.83
C ILE A 107 -0.56 -4.64 13.40
N LEU A 108 0.34 -3.86 13.98
CA LEU A 108 1.76 -3.91 13.63
C LEU A 108 2.38 -5.29 13.90
N ASP A 109 1.92 -5.99 14.93
CA ASP A 109 2.35 -7.33 15.31
C ASP A 109 1.90 -8.44 14.34
N CYS A 110 0.98 -8.12 13.43
CA CYS A 110 0.56 -9.04 12.37
C CYS A 110 1.60 -9.17 11.22
N PHE A 111 2.53 -8.22 11.13
CA PHE A 111 3.53 -8.14 10.07
C PHE A 111 4.94 -8.36 10.62
N ALA A 112 5.77 -9.13 9.92
CA ALA A 112 7.20 -9.17 10.22
C ALA A 112 7.83 -7.80 9.91
N ALA A 113 8.85 -7.41 10.65
CA ALA A 113 9.43 -6.07 10.52
C ALA A 113 10.00 -5.80 9.11
N GLU A 114 10.59 -6.83 8.50
CA GLU A 114 11.16 -6.85 7.16
C GLU A 114 10.11 -6.89 6.04
N ASP A 115 8.85 -7.23 6.35
CA ASP A 115 7.75 -7.33 5.39
C ASP A 115 6.91 -6.04 5.31
N VAL A 116 7.33 -4.99 6.00
CA VAL A 116 6.77 -3.63 5.86
C VAL A 116 7.71 -2.80 4.99
N LEU A 117 7.35 -2.60 3.72
CA LEU A 117 8.16 -1.90 2.73
C LEU A 117 7.60 -0.52 2.42
N GLY A 118 8.43 0.49 2.61
CA GLY A 118 8.19 1.87 2.19
C GLY A 118 8.93 2.21 0.89
N ARG A 119 8.81 3.48 0.45
CA ARG A 119 9.41 3.97 -0.81
C ARG A 119 10.95 3.99 -0.81
N GLU A 120 11.59 3.80 0.34
CA GLU A 120 13.05 3.74 0.46
C GLU A 120 13.58 2.30 0.42
N ASP A 121 12.71 1.30 0.62
CA ASP A 121 13.09 -0.11 0.66
C ASP A 121 12.97 -0.78 -0.72
N ALA A 122 12.10 -0.24 -1.59
CA ALA A 122 11.85 -0.75 -2.93
C ALA A 122 11.49 0.38 -3.88
N ALA A 123 11.65 0.17 -5.18
CA ALA A 123 11.13 1.09 -6.18
C ALA A 123 9.61 1.25 -5.99
N PRO A 124 9.09 2.50 -5.97
CA PRO A 124 7.67 2.73 -5.66
C PRO A 124 6.74 2.13 -6.71
N LYS A 125 5.54 1.71 -6.27
CA LYS A 125 4.46 1.30 -7.18
C LYS A 125 4.24 2.37 -8.25
N PRO A 126 4.09 2.00 -9.52
CA PRO A 126 3.71 0.70 -10.07
C PRO A 126 4.85 -0.30 -10.32
N SER A 127 6.08 -0.06 -9.84
CA SER A 127 7.15 -1.06 -9.92
C SER A 127 6.76 -2.34 -9.17
N PRO A 128 7.06 -3.55 -9.71
CA PRO A 128 6.84 -4.82 -9.02
C PRO A 128 7.91 -5.14 -7.98
N ASP A 129 8.94 -4.31 -7.84
CA ASP A 129 10.15 -4.61 -7.06
C ASP A 129 9.83 -5.00 -5.60
N GLY A 130 9.00 -4.24 -4.90
CA GLY A 130 8.63 -4.55 -3.53
C GLY A 130 7.86 -5.86 -3.39
N ILE A 131 7.00 -6.20 -4.37
CA ILE A 131 6.29 -7.49 -4.38
C ILE A 131 7.28 -8.64 -4.57
N HIS A 132 8.22 -8.52 -5.49
CA HIS A 132 9.25 -9.54 -5.72
C HIS A 132 10.09 -9.76 -4.47
N GLN A 133 10.52 -8.68 -3.76
CA GLN A 133 11.26 -8.81 -2.50
C GLN A 133 10.48 -9.58 -1.44
N LEU A 134 9.17 -9.34 -1.30
CA LEU A 134 8.31 -10.06 -0.37
C LEU A 134 8.16 -11.54 -0.78
N LEU A 135 7.90 -11.82 -2.05
CA LEU A 135 7.78 -13.19 -2.57
C LEU A 135 9.05 -14.00 -2.35
N ASP A 136 10.22 -13.41 -2.61
CA ASP A 136 11.53 -14.06 -2.42
C ASP A 136 11.75 -14.42 -0.93
N ARG A 137 11.43 -13.50 0.00
CA ARG A 137 11.51 -13.79 1.44
C ARG A 137 10.56 -14.89 1.89
N TRP A 138 9.36 -14.89 1.33
CA TRP A 138 8.32 -15.87 1.67
C TRP A 138 8.50 -17.22 0.97
N GLN A 139 9.40 -17.28 -0.02
CA GLN A 139 9.60 -18.46 -0.89
C GLN A 139 8.28 -18.87 -1.57
N LEU A 140 7.55 -17.86 -2.10
CA LEU A 140 6.28 -18.02 -2.80
C LEU A 140 6.45 -17.70 -4.28
N SER A 141 5.72 -18.43 -5.12
CA SER A 141 5.54 -18.06 -6.52
C SER A 141 4.53 -16.89 -6.64
N PRO A 142 4.61 -16.08 -7.70
CA PRO A 142 3.73 -14.91 -7.85
C PRO A 142 2.23 -15.26 -7.81
N ASP A 143 1.82 -16.39 -8.36
CA ASP A 143 0.43 -16.86 -8.40
C ASP A 143 -0.11 -17.31 -7.01
N GLU A 144 0.77 -17.51 -6.03
CA GLU A 144 0.41 -17.78 -4.64
C GLU A 144 0.17 -16.50 -3.83
N ALA A 145 0.35 -15.32 -4.41
CA ALA A 145 0.17 -14.04 -3.72
C ALA A 145 -0.82 -13.11 -4.41
N VAL A 146 -1.35 -12.17 -3.63
CA VAL A 146 -2.23 -11.11 -4.11
C VAL A 146 -1.76 -9.75 -3.62
N MET A 147 -1.74 -8.76 -4.54
CA MET A 147 -1.65 -7.34 -4.19
C MET A 147 -3.05 -6.79 -3.97
N VAL A 148 -3.30 -6.26 -2.79
CA VAL A 148 -4.57 -5.66 -2.37
C VAL A 148 -4.37 -4.16 -2.24
N GLY A 149 -5.14 -3.38 -2.98
CA GLY A 149 -5.02 -1.92 -2.97
C GLY A 149 -6.29 -1.23 -3.45
N ASP A 150 -6.34 0.08 -3.33
CA ASP A 150 -7.46 0.92 -3.75
C ASP A 150 -7.16 1.74 -5.00
N PHE A 151 -5.90 1.71 -5.49
CA PHE A 151 -5.46 2.54 -6.59
C PHE A 151 -4.83 1.76 -7.74
N ARG A 152 -4.81 2.40 -8.93
CA ARG A 152 -4.26 1.81 -10.16
C ARG A 152 -2.82 1.30 -10.00
N PHE A 153 -1.97 2.02 -9.28
CA PHE A 153 -0.56 1.64 -9.11
C PHE A 153 -0.38 0.32 -8.35
N ASP A 154 -1.31 -0.02 -7.47
CA ASP A 154 -1.31 -1.32 -6.75
C ASP A 154 -1.55 -2.46 -7.74
N LEU A 155 -2.57 -2.29 -8.57
CA LEU A 155 -2.95 -3.28 -9.56
C LEU A 155 -1.88 -3.45 -10.63
N GLU A 156 -1.30 -2.35 -11.12
CA GLU A 156 -0.19 -2.38 -12.08
C GLU A 156 1.04 -3.08 -11.50
N ALA A 157 1.41 -2.79 -10.23
CA ALA A 157 2.50 -3.46 -9.56
C ALA A 157 2.24 -4.96 -9.39
N GLY A 158 1.02 -5.35 -8.96
CA GLY A 158 0.62 -6.74 -8.86
C GLY A 158 0.69 -7.48 -10.20
N ARG A 159 0.15 -6.89 -11.27
CA ARG A 159 0.22 -7.46 -12.62
C ARG A 159 1.65 -7.60 -13.12
N ALA A 160 2.47 -6.56 -12.92
CA ALA A 160 3.87 -6.58 -13.33
C ALA A 160 4.69 -7.65 -12.57
N ALA A 161 4.34 -7.91 -11.31
CA ALA A 161 4.94 -8.98 -10.51
C ALA A 161 4.45 -10.39 -10.87
N GLY A 162 3.39 -10.50 -11.68
CA GLY A 162 2.73 -11.79 -11.97
C GLY A 162 1.83 -12.30 -10.83
N SER A 163 1.59 -11.48 -9.80
CA SER A 163 0.68 -11.82 -8.71
C SER A 163 -0.79 -11.54 -9.06
N ARG A 164 -1.71 -12.08 -8.25
CA ARG A 164 -3.10 -11.70 -8.33
C ARG A 164 -3.30 -10.27 -7.84
N THR A 165 -4.40 -9.65 -8.26
CA THR A 165 -4.77 -8.28 -7.87
C THR A 165 -6.16 -8.23 -7.27
N CYS A 166 -6.31 -7.48 -6.18
CA CYS A 166 -7.59 -7.25 -5.53
C CYS A 166 -7.80 -5.75 -5.33
N LEU A 167 -8.80 -5.20 -5.99
CA LEU A 167 -9.20 -3.80 -5.83
C LEU A 167 -10.19 -3.68 -4.66
N ILE A 168 -9.88 -2.82 -3.70
CA ILE A 168 -10.76 -2.43 -2.58
C ILE A 168 -11.26 -1.01 -2.85
N LEU A 169 -12.38 -0.90 -3.55
CA LEU A 169 -12.99 0.38 -3.92
C LEU A 169 -14.48 0.16 -4.21
N PRO A 170 -15.40 1.12 -3.96
CA PRO A 170 -16.81 0.96 -4.31
C PRO A 170 -17.05 0.63 -5.79
N ASP A 171 -16.35 1.34 -6.69
CA ASP A 171 -16.42 1.14 -8.15
C ASP A 171 -15.11 0.55 -8.67
N ASN A 172 -15.14 -0.07 -9.86
CA ASN A 172 -13.95 -0.59 -10.52
C ASN A 172 -13.64 0.18 -11.81
N PRO A 173 -12.78 1.23 -11.74
CA PRO A 173 -12.36 1.98 -12.92
C PRO A 173 -11.28 1.26 -13.77
N TRP A 174 -10.72 0.13 -13.30
CA TRP A 174 -9.63 -0.61 -13.97
C TRP A 174 -9.92 -2.12 -14.05
N PRO A 175 -11.02 -2.54 -14.72
CA PRO A 175 -11.43 -3.94 -14.77
C PRO A 175 -10.38 -4.84 -15.43
N GLU A 176 -9.56 -4.31 -16.35
CA GLU A 176 -8.49 -5.02 -17.05
C GLU A 176 -7.29 -5.36 -16.14
N LEU A 177 -7.12 -4.63 -15.04
CA LEU A 177 -6.04 -4.84 -14.06
C LEU A 177 -6.49 -5.64 -12.85
N THR A 178 -7.79 -5.95 -12.72
CA THR A 178 -8.41 -6.45 -11.49
C THR A 178 -8.82 -7.91 -11.62
N ASP A 179 -8.28 -8.81 -10.77
CA ASP A 179 -8.78 -10.19 -10.65
C ASP A 179 -10.00 -10.26 -9.73
N TRP A 180 -9.97 -9.52 -8.60
CA TRP A 180 -11.08 -9.42 -7.65
C TRP A 180 -11.39 -7.97 -7.32
N HIS A 181 -12.65 -7.62 -7.43
CA HIS A 181 -13.16 -6.31 -7.03
C HIS A 181 -14.10 -6.46 -5.84
N LEU A 182 -13.84 -5.70 -4.79
CA LEU A 182 -14.60 -5.71 -3.54
C LEU A 182 -14.76 -4.27 -3.03
N PRO A 183 -15.95 -3.90 -2.54
CA PRO A 183 -16.19 -2.51 -2.15
C PRO A 183 -15.52 -2.10 -0.82
N SER A 184 -15.02 -3.07 -0.04
CA SER A 184 -14.38 -2.80 1.27
C SER A 184 -13.63 -4.03 1.77
N CYS A 185 -12.78 -3.85 2.79
CA CYS A 185 -12.14 -4.94 3.52
C CYS A 185 -13.16 -5.87 4.20
N ASN A 186 -14.31 -5.36 4.67
CA ASN A 186 -15.41 -6.21 5.16
C ASN A 186 -15.92 -7.19 4.10
N ALA A 187 -16.06 -6.74 2.86
CA ALA A 187 -16.51 -7.62 1.78
C ALA A 187 -15.44 -8.66 1.39
N LEU A 188 -14.16 -8.34 1.55
CA LEU A 188 -13.06 -9.29 1.37
C LEU A 188 -13.03 -10.30 2.51
N LEU A 189 -13.16 -9.85 3.76
CA LEU A 189 -13.21 -10.68 4.96
C LEU A 189 -14.34 -11.74 4.86
N ALA A 190 -15.51 -11.34 4.35
CA ALA A 190 -16.65 -12.25 4.17
C ALA A 190 -16.43 -13.34 3.10
N ARG A 191 -15.33 -13.30 2.34
CA ARG A 191 -14.97 -14.28 1.29
C ARG A 191 -13.80 -15.21 1.66
N LEU A 192 -13.20 -14.97 2.81
CA LEU A 192 -12.16 -15.85 3.38
C LEU A 192 -12.80 -17.09 4.04
#